data_05bd73fa3567ccc7afc934abdd4077a0
#
_entry.id   05bd73fa3567ccc7afc934abdd4077a0
#
_cell.length_a   1.000
_cell.length_b   1.000
_cell.length_c   1.000
_cell.angle_alpha   90.00
_cell.angle_beta   90.00
_cell.angle_gamma   90.00
#
_symmetry.space_group_name_H-M   'P 1'
#
loop_
_entity.id
_entity.type
_entity.pdbx_description
1 polymer ?
#
loop_
_entity_poly.entity_id
_entity_poly.type
_entity_poly.pdbx_seq_one_letter_code
_entity_poly.pdbx_strand_id
1 'polypeptide(L)'
;MNSQKEIRNIKIKNQLELWLFCAIIGAVAGGLVWALLKIMAVGMNLIWEWIPEHFAFPYYTIAVCVIGAFLIGIFRKVYGDYPEEMETVMAKVKTEKHYDYKNMLVMMIAAVLPLLIGSSVGPEAGLTGIIVGMCYWAGDNLKFARQHAKEYSQIGVAASLSVLFHAPLFGLFEVEENTLEENNSEQTVVPAGISSKIFIYGIAIAAATGIYAGLSAVFGSGLSGFPSFEAVEIGKMDYALILLYIIAGCVLAVFYEKTHQITKKTAKKVPAVLREVFAGICLGICGMLIPAVMFSGEEQMGVLMKEYSQYLPLALIGVAFLKVLLTNICIQFGLKGGHFFPVIFAGVCMGYGVGMLICGNVESHLVFASAIVTAALLGGTMKKPLAVTMLLFLCYPVKLFVWIFVAAAAGSKCLSLFDKRKVENKNSVE
;
A
#
# COMPACT_ATOMS: atom_id res chain seq x y z
N MET A 1 5.98 52.72 -8.01
CA MET A 1 5.35 52.16 -6.79
C MET A 1 4.08 51.36 -7.07
N ASN A 2 3.20 51.74 -8.01
CA ASN A 2 1.99 50.99 -8.38
C ASN A 2 2.29 49.64 -9.09
N SER A 3 3.22 49.58 -10.03
CA SER A 3 3.58 48.37 -10.79
C SER A 3 4.11 47.24 -9.89
N GLN A 4 4.93 47.57 -8.88
CA GLN A 4 5.40 46.54 -7.92
C GLN A 4 4.29 46.02 -6.99
N LYS A 5 3.31 46.84 -6.66
CA LYS A 5 2.12 46.39 -5.90
C LYS A 5 1.22 45.49 -6.74
N GLU A 6 1.04 45.81 -8.02
CA GLU A 6 0.26 44.93 -8.96
C GLU A 6 0.91 43.59 -9.16
N ILE A 7 2.22 43.54 -9.43
CA ILE A 7 2.98 42.28 -9.59
C ILE A 7 2.91 41.46 -8.30
N ARG A 8 3.02 42.06 -7.14
CA ARG A 8 2.89 41.40 -5.84
C ARG A 8 1.49 40.84 -5.62
N ASN A 9 0.45 41.62 -5.97
CA ASN A 9 -0.93 41.17 -5.83
C ASN A 9 -1.28 39.99 -6.77
N ILE A 10 -0.79 39.99 -8.01
CA ILE A 10 -0.94 38.89 -8.96
C ILE A 10 -0.23 37.64 -8.43
N LYS A 11 0.97 37.78 -7.89
CA LYS A 11 1.73 36.68 -7.32
C LYS A 11 1.04 36.03 -6.10
N ILE A 12 0.48 36.86 -5.23
CA ILE A 12 -0.30 36.42 -4.06
C ILE A 12 -1.59 35.72 -4.50
N LYS A 13 -2.29 36.27 -5.50
CA LYS A 13 -3.51 35.66 -6.04
C LYS A 13 -3.23 34.29 -6.62
N ASN A 14 -2.20 34.13 -7.43
CA ASN A 14 -1.82 32.84 -8.04
C ASN A 14 -1.42 31.80 -6.98
N GLN A 15 -0.75 32.22 -5.90
CA GLN A 15 -0.43 31.32 -4.77
C GLN A 15 -1.67 30.88 -4.01
N LEU A 16 -2.62 31.76 -3.76
CA LEU A 16 -3.88 31.44 -3.08
C LEU A 16 -4.72 30.47 -3.93
N GLU A 17 -4.78 30.67 -5.25
CA GLU A 17 -5.45 29.78 -6.18
C GLU A 17 -4.83 28.36 -6.14
N LEU A 18 -3.50 28.27 -6.14
CA LEU A 18 -2.77 27.02 -6.01
C LEU A 18 -3.10 26.30 -4.68
N TRP A 19 -3.04 27.00 -3.56
CA TRP A 19 -3.32 26.42 -2.24
C TRP A 19 -4.77 25.94 -2.13
N LEU A 20 -5.72 26.73 -2.63
CA LEU A 20 -7.13 26.35 -2.65
C LEU A 20 -7.35 25.08 -3.50
N PHE A 21 -6.71 25.02 -4.66
CA PHE A 21 -6.85 23.86 -5.54
C PHE A 21 -6.22 22.59 -4.93
N CYS A 22 -5.05 22.70 -4.31
CA CYS A 22 -4.44 21.60 -3.58
C CYS A 22 -5.31 21.12 -2.40
N ALA A 23 -5.94 22.06 -1.69
CA ALA A 23 -6.88 21.72 -0.62
C ALA A 23 -8.12 20.98 -1.17
N ILE A 24 -8.66 21.42 -2.32
CA ILE A 24 -9.78 20.73 -2.98
C ILE A 24 -9.39 19.32 -3.41
N ILE A 25 -8.22 19.15 -4.05
CA ILE A 25 -7.72 17.82 -4.43
C ILE A 25 -7.59 16.92 -3.20
N GLY A 26 -6.99 17.43 -2.14
CA GLY A 26 -6.88 16.72 -0.87
C GLY A 26 -8.23 16.33 -0.28
N ALA A 27 -9.17 17.27 -0.21
CA ALA A 27 -10.52 17.04 0.29
C ALA A 27 -11.24 15.93 -0.49
N VAL A 28 -11.15 15.96 -1.82
CA VAL A 28 -11.71 14.94 -2.70
C VAL A 28 -11.02 13.59 -2.47
N ALA A 29 -9.68 13.57 -2.38
CA ALA A 29 -8.92 12.35 -2.10
C ALA A 29 -9.34 11.73 -0.75
N GLY A 30 -9.44 12.52 0.31
CA GLY A 30 -9.89 12.06 1.63
C GLY A 30 -11.31 11.51 1.62
N GLY A 31 -12.22 12.18 0.90
CA GLY A 31 -13.60 11.71 0.71
C GLY A 31 -13.69 10.39 -0.04
N LEU A 32 -12.87 10.22 -1.08
CA LEU A 32 -12.80 8.95 -1.84
C LEU A 32 -12.24 7.81 -1.01
N VAL A 33 -11.16 8.06 -0.24
CA VAL A 33 -10.60 7.06 0.67
C VAL A 33 -11.66 6.62 1.67
N TRP A 34 -12.36 7.58 2.31
CA TRP A 34 -13.43 7.28 3.24
C TRP A 34 -14.55 6.46 2.59
N ALA A 35 -15.03 6.87 1.41
CA ALA A 35 -16.11 6.19 0.71
C ALA A 35 -15.73 4.75 0.33
N LEU A 36 -14.52 4.54 -0.20
CA LEU A 36 -14.00 3.22 -0.56
C LEU A 36 -13.91 2.31 0.68
N LEU A 37 -13.29 2.78 1.75
CA LEU A 37 -13.15 2.00 2.99
C LEU A 37 -14.51 1.71 3.64
N LYS A 38 -15.48 2.64 3.54
CA LYS A 38 -16.82 2.43 4.06
C LYS A 38 -17.58 1.37 3.25
N ILE A 39 -17.51 1.44 1.91
CA ILE A 39 -18.11 0.43 1.03
C ILE A 39 -17.50 -0.95 1.31
N MET A 40 -16.19 -1.01 1.48
CA MET A 40 -15.50 -2.24 1.84
C MET A 40 -15.97 -2.79 3.19
N ALA A 41 -16.00 -1.96 4.24
CA ALA A 41 -16.43 -2.37 5.57
C ALA A 41 -17.87 -2.92 5.56
N VAL A 42 -18.81 -2.23 4.90
CA VAL A 42 -20.20 -2.68 4.77
C VAL A 42 -20.28 -3.98 3.98
N GLY A 43 -19.57 -4.08 2.85
CA GLY A 43 -19.58 -5.28 2.03
C GLY A 43 -18.91 -6.48 2.71
N MET A 44 -17.82 -6.27 3.42
CA MET A 44 -17.12 -7.32 4.19
C MET A 44 -18.00 -7.82 5.34
N ASN A 45 -18.62 -6.93 6.12
CA ASN A 45 -19.57 -7.31 7.16
C ASN A 45 -20.73 -8.13 6.59
N LEU A 46 -21.31 -7.70 5.46
CA LEU A 46 -22.40 -8.45 4.81
C LEU A 46 -21.95 -9.85 4.40
N ILE A 47 -20.80 -9.97 3.72
CA ILE A 47 -20.34 -11.25 3.14
C ILE A 47 -19.76 -12.16 4.23
N TRP A 48 -18.99 -11.64 5.18
CA TRP A 48 -18.20 -12.48 6.08
C TRP A 48 -18.77 -12.62 7.50
N GLU A 49 -19.76 -11.78 7.88
CA GLU A 49 -20.44 -11.87 9.17
C GLU A 49 -21.92 -12.21 8.96
N TRP A 50 -22.69 -11.32 8.34
CA TRP A 50 -24.14 -11.44 8.27
C TRP A 50 -24.61 -12.69 7.49
N ILE A 51 -24.06 -12.99 6.31
CA ILE A 51 -24.47 -14.17 5.53
C ILE A 51 -24.12 -15.49 6.25
N PRO A 52 -22.88 -15.70 6.77
CA PRO A 52 -22.56 -16.94 7.50
C PRO A 52 -23.40 -17.16 8.75
N GLU A 53 -23.79 -16.11 9.47
CA GLU A 53 -24.69 -16.21 10.63
C GLU A 53 -26.07 -16.75 10.28
N HIS A 54 -26.58 -16.43 9.06
CA HIS A 54 -27.91 -16.84 8.62
C HIS A 54 -27.90 -18.12 7.78
N PHE A 55 -26.79 -18.42 7.13
CA PHE A 55 -26.62 -19.58 6.23
C PHE A 55 -25.34 -20.34 6.59
N ALA A 56 -25.43 -21.27 7.54
CA ALA A 56 -24.32 -22.12 7.93
C ALA A 56 -23.97 -23.12 6.81
N PHE A 57 -22.83 -22.90 6.16
CA PHE A 57 -22.31 -23.76 5.10
C PHE A 57 -20.84 -24.08 5.35
N PRO A 58 -20.43 -25.37 5.50
CA PRO A 58 -19.06 -25.73 5.91
C PRO A 58 -17.96 -25.21 4.97
N TYR A 59 -18.26 -25.08 3.67
CA TYR A 59 -17.32 -24.66 2.63
C TYR A 59 -17.55 -23.21 2.19
N TYR A 60 -18.17 -22.38 3.02
CA TYR A 60 -18.55 -21.02 2.70
C TYR A 60 -17.38 -20.19 2.17
N THR A 61 -16.24 -20.21 2.87
CA THR A 61 -15.03 -19.46 2.48
C THR A 61 -14.57 -19.82 1.06
N ILE A 62 -14.51 -21.12 0.74
CA ILE A 62 -14.11 -21.57 -0.61
C ILE A 62 -15.15 -21.12 -1.65
N ALA A 63 -16.43 -21.27 -1.34
CA ALA A 63 -17.50 -20.88 -2.26
C ALA A 63 -17.45 -19.38 -2.59
N VAL A 64 -17.33 -18.50 -1.58
CA VAL A 64 -17.22 -17.05 -1.78
C VAL A 64 -16.00 -16.70 -2.60
N CYS A 65 -14.83 -17.25 -2.28
CA CYS A 65 -13.58 -16.97 -3.00
C CYS A 65 -13.65 -17.43 -4.46
N VAL A 66 -14.16 -18.62 -4.73
CA VAL A 66 -14.21 -19.19 -6.10
C VAL A 66 -15.28 -18.50 -6.95
N ILE A 67 -16.50 -18.33 -6.43
CA ILE A 67 -17.59 -17.65 -7.15
C ILE A 67 -17.23 -16.19 -7.39
N GLY A 68 -16.72 -15.50 -6.37
CA GLY A 68 -16.30 -14.13 -6.49
C GLY A 68 -15.14 -13.96 -7.49
N ALA A 69 -14.13 -14.84 -7.45
CA ALA A 69 -13.04 -14.82 -8.42
C ALA A 69 -13.54 -15.07 -9.86
N PHE A 70 -14.50 -15.98 -10.05
CA PHE A 70 -15.13 -16.21 -11.36
C PHE A 70 -15.84 -14.94 -11.87
N LEU A 71 -16.62 -14.26 -11.00
CA LEU A 71 -17.30 -13.00 -11.34
C LEU A 71 -16.29 -11.89 -11.66
N ILE A 72 -15.20 -11.77 -10.90
CA ILE A 72 -14.11 -10.84 -11.19
C ILE A 72 -13.48 -11.15 -12.55
N GLY A 73 -13.25 -12.42 -12.86
CA GLY A 73 -12.71 -12.85 -14.15
C GLY A 73 -13.59 -12.44 -15.33
N ILE A 74 -14.91 -12.62 -15.21
CA ILE A 74 -15.88 -12.16 -16.21
C ILE A 74 -15.86 -10.63 -16.31
N PHE A 75 -15.91 -9.92 -15.18
CA PHE A 75 -15.89 -8.47 -15.14
C PHE A 75 -14.66 -7.91 -15.88
N ARG A 76 -13.46 -8.44 -15.58
CA ARG A 76 -12.22 -8.02 -16.23
C ARG A 76 -12.17 -8.37 -17.72
N LYS A 77 -12.77 -9.48 -18.13
CA LYS A 77 -12.87 -9.84 -19.55
C LYS A 77 -13.73 -8.84 -20.35
N VAL A 78 -14.76 -8.27 -19.70
CA VAL A 78 -15.68 -7.33 -20.36
C VAL A 78 -15.14 -5.89 -20.31
N TYR A 79 -14.62 -5.46 -19.17
CA TYR A 79 -14.30 -4.05 -18.91
C TYR A 79 -12.80 -3.73 -18.95
N GLY A 80 -11.92 -4.73 -19.01
CA GLY A 80 -10.47 -4.54 -19.03
C GLY A 80 -9.76 -4.86 -17.72
N ASP A 81 -8.45 -4.70 -17.72
CA ASP A 81 -7.54 -5.17 -16.69
C ASP A 81 -7.37 -4.16 -15.52
N TYR A 82 -8.47 -3.83 -14.86
CA TYR A 82 -8.52 -2.94 -13.69
C TYR A 82 -8.59 -3.73 -12.38
N PRO A 83 -8.16 -3.12 -11.22
CA PRO A 83 -7.35 -1.91 -11.14
C PRO A 83 -5.92 -2.14 -11.64
N GLU A 84 -5.26 -1.05 -12.05
CA GLU A 84 -3.83 -1.09 -12.36
C GLU A 84 -3.00 -0.95 -11.09
N GLU A 85 -1.82 -1.57 -11.08
CA GLU A 85 -0.86 -1.41 -9.99
C GLU A 85 -0.37 0.06 -9.93
N MET A 86 -0.14 0.60 -8.73
CA MET A 86 0.27 1.99 -8.52
C MET A 86 1.49 2.37 -9.38
N GLU A 87 2.49 1.50 -9.42
CA GLU A 87 3.71 1.71 -10.22
C GLU A 87 3.40 1.81 -11.72
N THR A 88 2.45 1.01 -12.22
CA THR A 88 2.01 1.04 -13.62
C THR A 88 1.28 2.35 -13.94
N VAL A 89 0.39 2.79 -13.05
CA VAL A 89 -0.32 4.08 -13.18
C VAL A 89 0.67 5.23 -13.23
N MET A 90 1.61 5.27 -12.29
CA MET A 90 2.63 6.33 -12.22
C MET A 90 3.57 6.29 -13.43
N ALA A 91 3.93 5.10 -13.93
CA ALA A 91 4.72 4.96 -15.15
C ALA A 91 3.99 5.48 -16.39
N LYS A 92 2.69 5.20 -16.54
CA LYS A 92 1.86 5.74 -17.63
C LYS A 92 1.79 7.27 -17.58
N VAL A 93 1.53 7.84 -16.41
CA VAL A 93 1.54 9.30 -16.20
C VAL A 93 2.86 9.93 -16.64
N LYS A 94 3.97 9.21 -16.40
CA LYS A 94 5.31 9.66 -16.75
C LYS A 94 5.59 9.59 -18.25
N THR A 95 5.23 8.48 -18.89
CA THR A 95 5.55 8.20 -20.29
C THR A 95 4.55 8.83 -21.27
N GLU A 96 3.26 8.71 -20.97
CA GLU A 96 2.17 9.12 -21.87
C GLU A 96 1.72 10.56 -21.60
N LYS A 97 2.14 11.17 -20.46
CA LYS A 97 1.72 12.51 -19.99
C LYS A 97 0.19 12.68 -19.93
N HIS A 98 -0.54 11.58 -19.97
CA HIS A 98 -2.01 11.50 -19.87
C HIS A 98 -2.42 10.18 -19.22
N TYR A 99 -3.58 10.18 -18.55
CA TYR A 99 -4.19 8.98 -17.99
C TYR A 99 -5.68 8.93 -18.35
N ASP A 100 -6.15 7.78 -18.85
CA ASP A 100 -7.54 7.62 -19.29
C ASP A 100 -8.46 7.48 -18.08
N TYR A 101 -9.41 8.41 -17.96
CA TYR A 101 -10.39 8.49 -16.86
C TYR A 101 -11.81 8.12 -17.29
N LYS A 102 -12.05 7.70 -18.55
CA LYS A 102 -13.39 7.41 -19.07
C LYS A 102 -14.10 6.33 -18.29
N ASN A 103 -13.36 5.38 -17.74
CA ASN A 103 -13.88 4.21 -17.05
C ASN A 103 -13.75 4.30 -15.52
N MET A 104 -13.81 5.49 -14.92
CA MET A 104 -13.60 5.65 -13.46
C MET A 104 -14.55 4.79 -12.60
N LEU A 105 -15.83 4.68 -12.97
CA LEU A 105 -16.78 3.80 -12.25
C LEU A 105 -16.35 2.33 -12.32
N VAL A 106 -15.87 1.89 -13.47
CA VAL A 106 -15.35 0.52 -13.65
C VAL A 106 -14.12 0.32 -12.76
N MET A 107 -13.21 1.30 -12.72
CA MET A 107 -12.04 1.26 -11.84
C MET A 107 -12.44 1.17 -10.36
N MET A 108 -13.46 1.93 -9.93
CA MET A 108 -13.96 1.89 -8.55
C MET A 108 -14.52 0.50 -8.19
N ILE A 109 -15.36 -0.06 -9.06
CA ILE A 109 -15.92 -1.41 -8.85
C ILE A 109 -14.79 -2.45 -8.84
N ALA A 110 -13.89 -2.40 -9.82
CA ALA A 110 -12.75 -3.31 -9.92
C ALA A 110 -11.82 -3.25 -8.70
N ALA A 111 -11.67 -2.08 -8.07
CA ALA A 111 -10.87 -1.91 -6.87
C ALA A 111 -11.50 -2.58 -5.63
N VAL A 112 -12.83 -2.58 -5.54
CA VAL A 112 -13.56 -3.11 -4.38
C VAL A 112 -13.75 -4.63 -4.45
N LEU A 113 -14.03 -5.18 -5.63
CA LEU A 113 -14.40 -6.59 -5.79
C LEU A 113 -13.40 -7.60 -5.18
N PRO A 114 -12.06 -7.49 -5.41
CA PRO A 114 -11.10 -8.42 -4.82
C PRO A 114 -11.06 -8.34 -3.28
N LEU A 115 -11.27 -7.15 -2.73
CA LEU A 115 -11.24 -6.91 -1.29
C LEU A 115 -12.46 -7.56 -0.62
N LEU A 116 -13.64 -7.46 -1.24
CA LEU A 116 -14.88 -8.06 -0.73
C LEU A 116 -14.82 -9.59 -0.62
N ILE A 117 -14.12 -10.26 -1.51
CA ILE A 117 -13.96 -11.72 -1.46
C ILE A 117 -12.82 -12.20 -0.55
N GLY A 118 -12.24 -11.28 0.23
CA GLY A 118 -11.18 -11.59 1.19
C GLY A 118 -9.80 -11.85 0.56
N SER A 119 -9.54 -11.32 -0.65
CA SER A 119 -8.23 -11.44 -1.28
C SER A 119 -7.11 -10.88 -0.40
N SER A 120 -5.95 -11.51 -0.46
CA SER A 120 -4.76 -11.08 0.28
C SER A 120 -4.11 -9.87 -0.40
N VAL A 121 -4.83 -8.75 -0.46
CA VAL A 121 -4.41 -7.50 -1.12
C VAL A 121 -4.96 -6.29 -0.37
N GLY A 122 -4.35 -5.12 -0.58
CA GLY A 122 -4.78 -3.85 -0.01
C GLY A 122 -5.51 -2.96 -1.03
N PRO A 123 -6.18 -1.90 -0.58
CA PRO A 123 -6.99 -0.99 -1.40
C PRO A 123 -6.17 0.05 -2.17
N GLU A 124 -4.89 0.21 -1.89
CA GLU A 124 -4.04 1.31 -2.37
C GLU A 124 -3.91 1.39 -3.91
N ALA A 125 -3.86 0.25 -4.59
CA ALA A 125 -3.74 0.23 -6.04
C ALA A 125 -4.97 0.83 -6.73
N GLY A 126 -6.16 0.48 -6.26
CA GLY A 126 -7.42 1.00 -6.80
C GLY A 126 -7.55 2.51 -6.61
N LEU A 127 -7.23 3.00 -5.42
CA LEU A 127 -7.27 4.43 -5.10
C LEU A 127 -6.36 5.25 -5.99
N THR A 128 -5.14 4.80 -6.25
CA THR A 128 -4.17 5.52 -7.08
C THR A 128 -4.72 5.79 -8.47
N GLY A 129 -5.25 4.78 -9.16
CA GLY A 129 -5.81 4.92 -10.50
C GLY A 129 -7.00 5.90 -10.56
N ILE A 130 -7.90 5.83 -9.57
CA ILE A 130 -9.07 6.70 -9.49
C ILE A 130 -8.65 8.17 -9.29
N ILE A 131 -7.73 8.44 -8.36
CA ILE A 131 -7.29 9.80 -8.04
C ILE A 131 -6.52 10.41 -9.20
N VAL A 132 -5.61 9.65 -9.83
CA VAL A 132 -4.90 10.09 -11.03
C VAL A 132 -5.90 10.41 -12.14
N GLY A 133 -6.87 9.52 -12.39
CA GLY A 133 -7.92 9.75 -13.38
C GLY A 133 -8.71 11.03 -13.13
N MET A 134 -9.07 11.32 -11.89
CA MET A 134 -9.78 12.56 -11.51
C MET A 134 -8.92 13.82 -11.74
N CYS A 135 -7.62 13.77 -11.43
CA CYS A 135 -6.73 14.91 -11.65
C CYS A 135 -6.56 15.19 -13.14
N TYR A 136 -6.48 14.16 -13.98
CA TYR A 136 -6.43 14.34 -15.44
C TYR A 136 -7.78 14.79 -16.02
N TRP A 137 -8.91 14.30 -15.49
CA TRP A 137 -10.22 14.85 -15.83
C TRP A 137 -10.30 16.35 -15.50
N ALA A 138 -9.84 16.76 -14.32
CA ALA A 138 -9.80 18.17 -13.95
C ALA A 138 -8.86 18.97 -14.88
N GLY A 139 -7.69 18.41 -15.23
CA GLY A 139 -6.76 19.02 -16.18
C GLY A 139 -7.35 19.25 -17.56
N ASP A 140 -8.16 18.34 -18.07
CA ASP A 140 -8.80 18.47 -19.38
C ASP A 140 -9.98 19.46 -19.38
N ASN A 141 -10.70 19.56 -18.28
CA ASN A 141 -11.91 20.40 -18.18
C ASN A 141 -11.63 21.80 -17.59
N LEU A 142 -10.56 21.98 -16.81
CA LEU A 142 -10.23 23.23 -16.14
C LEU A 142 -8.95 23.81 -16.75
N LYS A 143 -9.07 24.95 -17.44
CA LYS A 143 -7.96 25.58 -18.19
C LYS A 143 -6.69 25.81 -17.36
N PHE A 144 -6.83 26.16 -16.07
CA PHE A 144 -5.70 26.42 -15.17
C PHE A 144 -5.01 25.13 -14.69
N ALA A 145 -5.71 23.98 -14.68
CA ALA A 145 -5.16 22.70 -14.21
C ALA A 145 -4.45 21.93 -15.33
N ARG A 146 -4.69 22.28 -16.61
CA ARG A 146 -4.26 21.51 -17.77
C ARG A 146 -2.75 21.30 -17.88
N GLN A 147 -1.96 22.34 -17.59
CA GLN A 147 -0.50 22.28 -17.71
C GLN A 147 0.17 21.51 -16.58
N HIS A 148 -0.53 21.26 -15.48
CA HIS A 148 0.02 20.75 -14.22
C HIS A 148 -0.70 19.50 -13.70
N ALA A 149 -1.48 18.83 -14.56
CA ALA A 149 -2.25 17.63 -14.17
C ALA A 149 -1.38 16.52 -13.56
N LYS A 150 -0.13 16.37 -14.05
CA LYS A 150 0.86 15.42 -13.50
C LYS A 150 1.20 15.78 -12.02
N GLU A 151 1.52 17.03 -11.73
CA GLU A 151 1.85 17.46 -10.35
C GLU A 151 0.65 17.33 -9.42
N TYR A 152 -0.52 17.73 -9.88
CA TYR A 152 -1.76 17.59 -9.11
C TYR A 152 -2.12 16.13 -8.84
N SER A 153 -1.86 15.23 -9.79
CA SER A 153 -2.06 13.79 -9.56
C SER A 153 -1.10 13.25 -8.49
N GLN A 154 0.15 13.69 -8.48
CA GLN A 154 1.12 13.33 -7.44
C GLN A 154 0.68 13.82 -6.05
N ILE A 155 0.20 15.08 -5.95
CA ILE A 155 -0.32 15.66 -4.70
C ILE A 155 -1.55 14.87 -4.22
N GLY A 156 -2.47 14.53 -5.13
CA GLY A 156 -3.67 13.76 -4.81
C GLY A 156 -3.35 12.34 -4.33
N VAL A 157 -2.42 11.66 -5.01
CA VAL A 157 -1.94 10.33 -4.61
C VAL A 157 -1.26 10.40 -3.24
N ALA A 158 -0.38 11.37 -3.02
CA ALA A 158 0.26 11.56 -1.72
C ALA A 158 -0.76 11.79 -0.61
N ALA A 159 -1.78 12.62 -0.84
CA ALA A 159 -2.84 12.89 0.13
C ALA A 159 -3.66 11.63 0.44
N SER A 160 -4.01 10.84 -0.59
CA SER A 160 -4.77 9.60 -0.39
C SER A 160 -4.00 8.53 0.37
N LEU A 161 -2.72 8.32 0.01
CA LEU A 161 -1.86 7.36 0.71
C LEU A 161 -1.64 7.79 2.17
N SER A 162 -1.47 9.09 2.41
CA SER A 162 -1.31 9.64 3.77
C SER A 162 -2.53 9.36 4.65
N VAL A 163 -3.74 9.48 4.10
CA VAL A 163 -4.99 9.19 4.82
C VAL A 163 -5.18 7.68 4.97
N LEU A 164 -4.98 6.92 3.90
CA LEU A 164 -5.19 5.47 3.88
C LEU A 164 -4.34 4.75 4.91
N PHE A 165 -3.07 5.13 5.02
CA PHE A 165 -2.12 4.54 5.96
C PHE A 165 -2.09 5.26 7.32
N HIS A 166 -2.89 6.32 7.50
CA HIS A 166 -2.82 7.22 8.66
C HIS A 166 -1.41 7.78 8.90
N ALA A 167 -0.62 7.91 7.83
CA ALA A 167 0.80 8.28 7.83
C ALA A 167 1.03 9.54 6.99
N PRO A 168 0.86 10.77 7.55
CA PRO A 168 0.89 12.02 6.80
C PRO A 168 2.16 12.23 5.97
N LEU A 169 3.31 11.80 6.46
CA LEU A 169 4.59 11.96 5.77
C LEU A 169 4.85 10.85 4.74
N PHE A 170 4.23 9.69 4.87
CA PHE A 170 4.44 8.57 3.95
C PHE A 170 4.11 8.95 2.50
N GLY A 171 2.91 9.47 2.25
CA GLY A 171 2.48 9.82 0.90
C GLY A 171 3.40 10.86 0.23
N LEU A 172 3.91 11.84 1.00
CA LEU A 172 4.88 12.79 0.51
C LEU A 172 6.16 12.12 0.05
N PHE A 173 6.78 11.30 0.90
CA PHE A 173 8.06 10.67 0.61
C PHE A 173 7.94 9.55 -0.42
N GLU A 174 6.81 8.85 -0.48
CA GLU A 174 6.53 7.85 -1.51
C GLU A 174 6.57 8.44 -2.92
N VAL A 175 5.99 9.62 -3.08
CA VAL A 175 5.98 10.31 -4.38
C VAL A 175 7.32 11.00 -4.66
N GLU A 176 7.93 11.63 -3.66
CA GLU A 176 9.16 12.42 -3.83
C GLU A 176 10.40 11.55 -4.10
N GLU A 177 10.54 10.38 -3.46
CA GLU A 177 11.64 9.45 -3.78
C GLU A 177 11.59 8.97 -5.23
N ASN A 178 10.42 8.92 -5.87
CA ASN A 178 10.28 8.67 -7.30
C ASN A 178 10.79 9.83 -8.17
N THR A 179 10.70 11.07 -7.67
CA THR A 179 11.08 12.28 -8.45
C THR A 179 12.56 12.65 -8.30
N LEU A 180 13.22 12.23 -7.23
CA LEU A 180 14.66 12.45 -7.02
C LEU A 180 15.54 11.72 -8.05
N GLU A 181 15.02 10.68 -8.68
CA GLU A 181 15.70 9.98 -9.79
C GLU A 181 15.56 10.71 -11.13
N GLU A 182 14.74 11.77 -11.21
CA GLU A 182 14.49 12.55 -12.41
C GLU A 182 15.20 13.90 -12.39
N ASN A 183 16.33 14.01 -13.07
CA ASN A 183 16.90 15.29 -13.51
C ASN A 183 16.00 15.87 -14.63
N ASN A 184 14.86 16.48 -14.34
CA ASN A 184 13.99 17.07 -15.34
C ASN A 184 13.80 18.58 -15.15
N SER A 185 14.20 19.31 -16.18
CA SER A 185 14.02 20.75 -16.42
C SER A 185 12.60 21.12 -16.86
N GLU A 186 11.56 20.42 -16.42
CA GLU A 186 10.17 20.85 -16.68
C GLU A 186 9.76 21.95 -15.70
N GLN A 187 9.04 22.97 -16.19
CA GLN A 187 8.50 24.05 -15.38
C GLN A 187 7.50 23.46 -14.37
N THR A 188 7.88 23.43 -13.10
CA THR A 188 7.03 22.93 -12.00
C THR A 188 6.24 24.08 -11.38
N VAL A 189 4.94 23.87 -11.10
CA VAL A 189 4.10 24.81 -10.33
C VAL A 189 4.55 24.86 -8.88
N VAL A 190 4.97 23.70 -8.37
CA VAL A 190 5.48 23.58 -7.02
C VAL A 190 6.91 24.08 -7.03
N PRO A 191 7.23 25.15 -6.25
CA PRO A 191 8.58 25.67 -6.18
C PRO A 191 9.58 24.57 -5.83
N ALA A 192 10.75 24.57 -6.47
CA ALA A 192 11.77 23.51 -6.35
C ALA A 192 12.36 23.34 -4.92
N GLY A 193 12.07 24.26 -4.00
CA GLY A 193 12.50 24.17 -2.61
C GLY A 193 11.74 23.11 -1.81
N ILE A 194 12.45 22.24 -1.09
CA ILE A 194 11.87 21.19 -0.24
C ILE A 194 10.79 21.76 0.71
N SER A 195 11.03 22.92 1.32
CA SER A 195 10.08 23.58 2.23
C SER A 195 8.75 23.94 1.56
N SER A 196 8.80 24.42 0.31
CA SER A 196 7.61 24.79 -0.46
C SER A 196 6.81 23.55 -0.88
N LYS A 197 7.49 22.49 -1.23
CA LYS A 197 6.86 21.19 -1.56
C LYS A 197 6.15 20.64 -0.32
N ILE A 198 6.85 20.52 0.81
CA ILE A 198 6.27 20.05 2.08
C ILE A 198 5.03 20.87 2.44
N PHE A 199 5.07 22.18 2.25
CA PHE A 199 3.93 23.05 2.57
C PHE A 199 2.71 22.77 1.67
N ILE A 200 2.90 22.63 0.36
CA ILE A 200 1.82 22.40 -0.61
C ILE A 200 1.21 21.02 -0.43
N TYR A 201 2.05 19.98 -0.30
CA TYR A 201 1.58 18.63 0.02
C TYR A 201 0.90 18.58 1.39
N GLY A 202 1.44 19.32 2.37
CA GLY A 202 0.86 19.46 3.71
C GLY A 202 -0.55 20.03 3.70
N ILE A 203 -0.85 21.03 2.85
CA ILE A 203 -2.21 21.56 2.67
C ILE A 203 -3.16 20.45 2.16
N ALA A 204 -2.76 19.74 1.12
CA ALA A 204 -3.58 18.68 0.56
C ALA A 204 -3.81 17.52 1.55
N ILE A 205 -2.76 17.09 2.25
CA ILE A 205 -2.83 16.04 3.27
C ILE A 205 -3.72 16.48 4.46
N ALA A 206 -3.57 17.71 4.93
CA ALA A 206 -4.40 18.25 6.01
C ALA A 206 -5.89 18.33 5.61
N ALA A 207 -6.18 18.77 4.39
CA ALA A 207 -7.53 18.80 3.85
C ALA A 207 -8.12 17.40 3.71
N ALA A 208 -7.33 16.44 3.20
CA ALA A 208 -7.73 15.04 3.05
C ALA A 208 -8.04 14.39 4.41
N THR A 209 -7.14 14.58 5.38
CA THR A 209 -7.32 14.06 6.75
C THR A 209 -8.53 14.71 7.44
N GLY A 210 -8.73 16.02 7.26
CA GLY A 210 -9.87 16.75 7.82
C GLY A 210 -11.21 16.25 7.29
N ILE A 211 -11.32 16.03 5.97
CA ILE A 211 -12.54 15.48 5.36
C ILE A 211 -12.77 14.03 5.77
N TYR A 212 -11.73 13.20 5.75
CA TYR A 212 -11.83 11.81 6.20
C TYR A 212 -12.29 11.72 7.66
N ALA A 213 -11.69 12.49 8.55
CA ALA A 213 -12.07 12.53 9.97
C ALA A 213 -13.49 13.06 10.16
N GLY A 214 -13.89 14.12 9.45
CA GLY A 214 -15.24 14.67 9.51
C GLY A 214 -16.30 13.68 9.04
N LEU A 215 -16.09 13.00 7.91
CA LEU A 215 -17.01 11.96 7.42
C LEU A 215 -17.05 10.75 8.37
N SER A 216 -15.90 10.36 8.92
CA SER A 216 -15.82 9.27 9.89
C SER A 216 -16.56 9.59 11.19
N ALA A 217 -16.53 10.84 11.66
CA ALA A 217 -17.24 11.27 12.84
C ALA A 217 -18.78 11.27 12.65
N VAL A 218 -19.26 11.60 11.44
CA VAL A 218 -20.69 11.70 11.14
C VAL A 218 -21.27 10.33 10.75
N PHE A 219 -20.60 9.59 9.90
CA PHE A 219 -21.12 8.35 9.28
C PHE A 219 -20.40 7.08 9.77
N GLY A 220 -19.51 7.19 10.71
CA GLY A 220 -18.63 6.12 11.18
C GLY A 220 -17.43 5.87 10.27
N SER A 221 -16.35 5.40 10.84
CA SER A 221 -15.15 4.98 10.11
C SER A 221 -15.44 3.74 9.25
N GLY A 222 -14.62 3.56 8.21
CA GLY A 222 -14.52 2.31 7.47
C GLY A 222 -13.70 1.28 8.27
N LEU A 223 -12.63 0.77 7.64
CA LEU A 223 -11.66 -0.08 8.34
C LEU A 223 -10.82 0.74 9.33
N SER A 224 -10.40 0.11 10.41
CA SER A 224 -9.39 0.67 11.32
C SER A 224 -8.05 0.71 10.58
N GLY A 225 -7.31 1.81 10.73
CA GLY A 225 -5.94 1.86 10.22
C GLY A 225 -5.00 0.88 10.94
N PHE A 226 -3.71 0.93 10.58
CA PHE A 226 -2.71 0.10 11.27
C PHE A 226 -2.74 0.31 12.78
N PRO A 227 -2.72 -0.77 13.56
CA PRO A 227 -2.56 -0.67 15.00
C PRO A 227 -1.19 -0.07 15.33
N SER A 228 -1.12 0.77 16.35
CA SER A 228 0.13 1.30 16.88
C SER A 228 0.69 0.37 17.95
N PHE A 229 1.98 0.09 17.85
CA PHE A 229 2.70 -0.70 18.83
C PHE A 229 3.05 0.17 20.06
N GLU A 230 2.99 -0.42 21.24
CA GLU A 230 3.30 0.28 22.49
C GLU A 230 4.78 0.65 22.62
N ALA A 231 5.09 1.51 23.59
CA ALA A 231 6.46 1.96 23.83
C ALA A 231 7.38 0.79 24.22
N VAL A 232 8.58 0.78 23.62
CA VAL A 232 9.58 -0.29 23.78
C VAL A 232 10.76 0.19 24.59
N GLU A 233 11.26 -0.62 25.49
CA GLU A 233 12.57 -0.49 26.09
C GLU A 233 13.58 -1.34 25.31
N ILE A 234 14.50 -0.67 24.62
CA ILE A 234 15.52 -1.34 23.79
C ILE A 234 16.65 -1.81 24.71
N GLY A 235 16.84 -3.10 24.82
CA GLY A 235 17.90 -3.72 25.59
C GLY A 235 19.19 -3.95 24.79
N LYS A 236 20.28 -4.31 25.46
CA LYS A 236 21.56 -4.67 24.81
C LYS A 236 21.40 -5.86 23.86
N MET A 237 20.50 -6.78 24.16
CA MET A 237 20.20 -7.96 23.37
C MET A 237 19.58 -7.57 22.02
N ASP A 238 18.68 -6.59 21.99
CA ASP A 238 18.06 -6.11 20.76
C ASP A 238 19.08 -5.58 19.77
N TYR A 239 20.05 -4.79 20.25
CA TYR A 239 21.14 -4.29 19.41
C TYR A 239 22.01 -5.42 18.84
N ALA A 240 22.28 -6.46 19.61
CA ALA A 240 23.04 -7.61 19.14
C ALA A 240 22.29 -8.41 18.05
N LEU A 241 20.97 -8.40 18.07
CA LEU A 241 20.12 -9.16 17.16
C LEU A 241 19.67 -8.38 15.91
N ILE A 242 19.95 -7.07 15.81
CA ILE A 242 19.54 -6.24 14.67
C ILE A 242 19.91 -6.88 13.34
N LEU A 243 21.14 -7.36 13.20
CA LEU A 243 21.61 -7.97 11.94
C LEU A 243 20.79 -9.22 11.57
N LEU A 244 20.45 -10.03 12.56
CA LEU A 244 19.63 -11.23 12.34
C LEU A 244 18.21 -10.86 11.88
N TYR A 245 17.60 -9.85 12.49
CA TYR A 245 16.28 -9.36 12.09
C TYR A 245 16.29 -8.73 10.69
N ILE A 246 17.34 -7.97 10.35
CA ILE A 246 17.53 -7.47 8.98
C ILE A 246 17.65 -8.63 7.98
N ILE A 247 18.43 -9.67 8.30
CA ILE A 247 18.56 -10.86 7.44
C ILE A 247 17.19 -11.54 7.25
N ALA A 248 16.42 -11.73 8.32
CA ALA A 248 15.08 -12.32 8.23
C ALA A 248 14.15 -11.52 7.29
N GLY A 249 14.16 -10.19 7.40
CA GLY A 249 13.42 -9.30 6.50
C GLY A 249 13.91 -9.39 5.05
N CYS A 250 15.22 -9.42 4.83
CA CYS A 250 15.83 -9.59 3.50
C CYS A 250 15.47 -10.94 2.87
N VAL A 251 15.47 -12.03 3.64
CA VAL A 251 15.06 -13.37 3.17
C VAL A 251 13.61 -13.33 2.68
N LEU A 252 12.72 -12.70 3.44
CA LEU A 252 11.32 -12.58 3.05
C LEU A 252 11.14 -11.65 1.83
N ALA A 253 11.95 -10.58 1.69
CA ALA A 253 11.96 -9.71 0.52
C ALA A 253 12.42 -10.44 -0.75
N VAL A 254 13.48 -11.25 -0.66
CA VAL A 254 13.95 -12.10 -1.77
C VAL A 254 12.90 -13.16 -2.12
N PHE A 255 12.21 -13.71 -1.13
CA PHE A 255 11.12 -14.66 -1.36
C PHE A 255 9.94 -13.98 -2.07
N TYR A 256 9.56 -12.75 -1.64
CA TYR A 256 8.54 -11.93 -2.31
C TYR A 256 8.88 -11.74 -3.79
N GLU A 257 10.08 -11.26 -4.10
CA GLU A 257 10.50 -10.98 -5.48
C GLU A 257 10.55 -12.26 -6.34
N LYS A 258 11.05 -13.37 -5.81
CA LYS A 258 11.06 -14.65 -6.52
C LYS A 258 9.65 -15.16 -6.81
N THR A 259 8.77 -15.17 -5.82
CA THR A 259 7.38 -15.61 -5.98
C THR A 259 6.61 -14.68 -6.91
N HIS A 260 6.83 -13.35 -6.85
CA HIS A 260 6.27 -12.39 -7.80
C HIS A 260 6.65 -12.73 -9.25
N GLN A 261 7.93 -12.99 -9.52
CA GLN A 261 8.39 -13.33 -10.87
C GLN A 261 7.85 -14.68 -11.37
N ILE A 262 7.78 -15.69 -10.49
CA ILE A 262 7.26 -17.02 -10.84
C ILE A 262 5.77 -16.92 -11.14
N THR A 263 4.99 -16.30 -10.26
CA THR A 263 3.54 -16.16 -10.41
C THR A 263 3.19 -15.33 -11.65
N LYS A 264 3.92 -14.23 -11.91
CA LYS A 264 3.77 -13.39 -13.12
C LYS A 264 4.00 -14.18 -14.40
N LYS A 265 5.05 -15.02 -14.44
CA LYS A 265 5.35 -15.87 -15.62
C LYS A 265 4.31 -16.97 -15.81
N THR A 266 3.85 -17.58 -14.72
CA THR A 266 2.86 -18.65 -14.75
C THR A 266 1.47 -18.12 -15.13
N ALA A 267 1.06 -16.98 -14.55
CA ALA A 267 -0.22 -16.36 -14.82
C ALA A 267 -0.41 -15.99 -16.31
N LYS A 268 0.67 -15.57 -16.99
CA LYS A 268 0.64 -15.28 -18.45
C LYS A 268 0.28 -16.50 -19.32
N LYS A 269 0.48 -17.72 -18.82
CA LYS A 269 0.20 -18.96 -19.56
C LYS A 269 -1.24 -19.45 -19.34
N VAL A 270 -1.96 -18.90 -18.36
CA VAL A 270 -3.32 -19.31 -18.00
C VAL A 270 -4.33 -18.36 -18.65
N PRO A 271 -5.37 -18.87 -19.32
CA PRO A 271 -6.42 -18.04 -19.91
C PRO A 271 -7.13 -17.17 -18.87
N ALA A 272 -7.61 -16.00 -19.31
CA ALA A 272 -8.46 -15.13 -18.49
C ALA A 272 -9.68 -15.93 -17.97
N VAL A 273 -10.23 -15.53 -16.83
CA VAL A 273 -11.25 -16.21 -16.03
C VAL A 273 -10.74 -17.46 -15.31
N LEU A 274 -10.06 -18.40 -15.99
CA LEU A 274 -9.45 -19.56 -15.32
C LEU A 274 -8.32 -19.13 -14.38
N ARG A 275 -7.62 -18.07 -14.73
CA ARG A 275 -6.57 -17.46 -13.93
C ARG A 275 -7.12 -16.92 -12.60
N GLU A 276 -8.19 -16.15 -12.65
CA GLU A 276 -8.85 -15.61 -11.47
C GLU A 276 -9.46 -16.72 -10.61
N VAL A 277 -10.11 -17.71 -11.23
CA VAL A 277 -10.66 -18.89 -10.51
C VAL A 277 -9.56 -19.66 -9.78
N PHE A 278 -8.39 -19.86 -10.40
CA PHE A 278 -7.26 -20.51 -9.75
C PHE A 278 -6.82 -19.72 -8.48
N ALA A 279 -6.71 -18.38 -8.57
CA ALA A 279 -6.42 -17.56 -7.40
C ALA A 279 -7.51 -17.70 -6.33
N GLY A 280 -8.79 -17.73 -6.72
CA GLY A 280 -9.91 -17.92 -5.80
C GLY A 280 -9.87 -19.29 -5.10
N ILE A 281 -9.48 -20.36 -5.79
CA ILE A 281 -9.30 -21.69 -5.19
C ILE A 281 -8.15 -21.66 -4.16
N CYS A 282 -7.00 -21.11 -4.55
CA CYS A 282 -5.85 -20.98 -3.63
C CYS A 282 -6.23 -20.15 -2.39
N LEU A 283 -6.89 -19.00 -2.59
CA LEU A 283 -7.35 -18.15 -1.53
C LEU A 283 -8.34 -18.85 -0.59
N GLY A 284 -9.35 -19.53 -1.17
CA GLY A 284 -10.38 -20.23 -0.41
C GLY A 284 -9.83 -21.40 0.43
N ILE A 285 -8.92 -22.19 -0.15
CA ILE A 285 -8.28 -23.30 0.59
C ILE A 285 -7.39 -22.77 1.70
N CYS A 286 -6.51 -21.79 1.38
CA CYS A 286 -5.63 -21.20 2.40
C CYS A 286 -6.44 -20.49 3.49
N GLY A 287 -7.49 -19.76 3.12
CA GLY A 287 -8.36 -19.04 4.07
C GLY A 287 -9.14 -19.98 4.99
N MET A 288 -9.58 -21.13 4.49
CA MET A 288 -10.26 -22.13 5.32
C MET A 288 -9.31 -22.79 6.33
N LEU A 289 -8.05 -23.03 5.95
CA LEU A 289 -7.05 -23.65 6.82
C LEU A 289 -6.40 -22.65 7.77
N ILE A 290 -6.09 -21.45 7.30
CA ILE A 290 -5.37 -20.40 8.03
C ILE A 290 -6.04 -19.05 7.74
N PRO A 291 -7.14 -18.68 8.43
CA PRO A 291 -7.87 -17.44 8.16
C PRO A 291 -7.02 -16.16 8.19
N ALA A 292 -5.94 -16.16 8.98
CA ALA A 292 -5.02 -15.02 9.10
C ALA A 292 -4.34 -14.60 7.77
N VAL A 293 -4.31 -15.47 6.74
CA VAL A 293 -3.69 -15.12 5.45
C VAL A 293 -4.64 -14.42 4.49
N MET A 294 -5.94 -14.39 4.79
CA MET A 294 -6.94 -13.65 4.02
C MET A 294 -6.86 -12.15 4.28
N PHE A 295 -7.59 -11.37 3.49
CA PHE A 295 -7.73 -9.92 3.61
C PHE A 295 -6.40 -9.14 3.53
N SER A 296 -6.44 -7.87 3.80
CA SER A 296 -5.25 -7.00 3.82
C SER A 296 -4.28 -7.32 4.98
N GLY A 297 -4.78 -7.71 6.15
CA GLY A 297 -3.97 -8.07 7.32
C GLY A 297 -4.02 -7.06 8.47
N GLU A 298 -4.72 -5.93 8.33
CA GLU A 298 -4.82 -4.88 9.37
C GLU A 298 -5.47 -5.40 10.65
N GLU A 299 -6.65 -6.00 10.52
CA GLU A 299 -7.38 -6.58 11.65
C GLU A 299 -6.63 -7.75 12.26
N GLN A 300 -6.08 -8.63 11.41
CA GLN A 300 -5.28 -9.77 11.82
C GLN A 300 -4.02 -9.35 12.61
N MET A 301 -3.44 -8.21 12.25
CA MET A 301 -2.31 -7.65 12.99
C MET A 301 -2.74 -7.20 14.39
N GLY A 302 -3.91 -6.57 14.52
CA GLY A 302 -4.48 -6.19 15.81
C GLY A 302 -4.77 -7.40 16.72
N VAL A 303 -5.24 -8.52 16.15
CA VAL A 303 -5.44 -9.78 16.86
C VAL A 303 -4.09 -10.39 17.26
N LEU A 304 -3.12 -10.45 16.34
CA LEU A 304 -1.79 -10.98 16.63
C LEU A 304 -1.11 -10.24 17.80
N MET A 305 -1.19 -8.91 17.84
CA MET A 305 -0.59 -8.11 18.90
C MET A 305 -1.15 -8.41 20.28
N LYS A 306 -2.42 -8.82 20.38
CA LYS A 306 -3.09 -9.16 21.66
C LYS A 306 -2.87 -10.60 22.05
N GLU A 307 -2.78 -11.49 21.08
CA GLU A 307 -2.85 -12.93 21.29
C GLU A 307 -1.56 -13.67 20.87
N TYR A 308 -0.46 -12.94 20.63
CA TYR A 308 0.79 -13.53 20.11
C TYR A 308 1.30 -14.72 20.93
N SER A 309 1.09 -14.72 22.25
CA SER A 309 1.53 -15.79 23.14
C SER A 309 0.82 -17.14 22.92
N GLN A 310 -0.30 -17.15 22.21
CA GLN A 310 -1.05 -18.37 21.86
C GLN A 310 -0.51 -19.04 20.58
N TYR A 311 0.30 -18.34 19.79
CA TYR A 311 0.81 -18.86 18.54
C TYR A 311 2.19 -19.52 18.72
N LEU A 312 2.41 -20.57 17.99
CA LEU A 312 3.75 -21.18 17.87
C LEU A 312 4.65 -20.28 17.01
N PRO A 313 5.90 -19.99 17.40
CA PRO A 313 6.82 -19.15 16.65
C PRO A 313 7.01 -19.60 15.20
N LEU A 314 7.18 -20.90 14.97
CA LEU A 314 7.32 -21.45 13.63
C LEU A 314 6.04 -21.34 12.79
N ALA A 315 4.87 -21.35 13.41
CA ALA A 315 3.60 -21.12 12.71
C ALA A 315 3.52 -19.67 12.20
N LEU A 316 3.93 -18.67 12.99
CA LEU A 316 3.99 -17.26 12.56
C LEU A 316 4.96 -17.05 11.40
N ILE A 317 6.12 -17.70 11.43
CA ILE A 317 7.07 -17.68 10.30
C ILE A 317 6.42 -18.31 9.05
N GLY A 318 5.74 -19.44 9.20
CA GLY A 318 4.99 -20.08 8.12
C GLY A 318 3.90 -19.19 7.53
N VAL A 319 3.13 -18.51 8.38
CA VAL A 319 2.10 -17.53 7.99
C VAL A 319 2.73 -16.38 7.19
N ALA A 320 3.91 -15.88 7.58
CA ALA A 320 4.60 -14.81 6.86
C ALA A 320 4.93 -15.22 5.41
N PHE A 321 5.50 -16.40 5.20
CA PHE A 321 5.81 -16.91 3.86
C PHE A 321 4.53 -17.18 3.05
N LEU A 322 3.53 -17.81 3.66
CA LEU A 322 2.26 -18.12 3.00
C LEU A 322 1.51 -16.83 2.61
N LYS A 323 1.50 -15.82 3.47
CA LYS A 323 0.89 -14.51 3.18
C LYS A 323 1.52 -13.86 1.96
N VAL A 324 2.86 -13.80 1.91
CA VAL A 324 3.60 -13.26 0.76
C VAL A 324 3.29 -14.04 -0.53
N LEU A 325 3.30 -15.37 -0.47
CA LEU A 325 2.99 -16.19 -1.62
C LEU A 325 1.56 -15.98 -2.11
N LEU A 326 0.59 -15.99 -1.20
CA LEU A 326 -0.83 -15.82 -1.52
C LEU A 326 -1.11 -14.42 -2.09
N THR A 327 -0.49 -13.38 -1.54
CA THR A 327 -0.56 -12.01 -2.08
C THR A 327 -0.08 -11.98 -3.53
N ASN A 328 1.07 -12.57 -3.84
CA ASN A 328 1.59 -12.64 -5.20
C ASN A 328 0.68 -13.46 -6.14
N ILE A 329 0.10 -14.57 -5.65
CA ILE A 329 -0.89 -15.33 -6.41
C ILE A 329 -2.12 -14.47 -6.69
N CYS A 330 -2.71 -13.83 -5.68
CA CYS A 330 -3.89 -12.97 -5.86
C CYS A 330 -3.63 -11.91 -6.92
N ILE A 331 -2.57 -11.10 -6.77
CA ILE A 331 -2.26 -9.98 -7.66
C ILE A 331 -2.02 -10.47 -9.10
N GLN A 332 -1.12 -11.43 -9.28
CA GLN A 332 -0.68 -11.85 -10.61
C GLN A 332 -1.73 -12.70 -11.34
N PHE A 333 -2.56 -13.42 -10.62
CA PHE A 333 -3.66 -14.20 -11.20
C PHE A 333 -4.97 -13.44 -11.27
N GLY A 334 -4.98 -12.14 -11.02
CA GLY A 334 -6.07 -11.25 -11.39
C GLY A 334 -7.01 -10.80 -10.28
N LEU A 335 -6.83 -11.24 -9.05
CA LEU A 335 -7.47 -10.64 -7.88
C LEU A 335 -6.62 -9.44 -7.44
N LYS A 336 -6.63 -8.40 -8.28
CA LYS A 336 -5.72 -7.26 -8.17
C LYS A 336 -6.05 -6.35 -7.00
N GLY A 337 -5.01 -5.83 -6.40
CA GLY A 337 -5.02 -4.84 -5.33
C GLY A 337 -3.60 -4.45 -4.96
N GLY A 338 -3.43 -3.72 -3.87
CA GLY A 338 -2.13 -3.34 -3.36
C GLY A 338 -1.44 -4.46 -2.59
N HIS A 339 -0.14 -4.33 -2.44
CA HIS A 339 0.66 -5.32 -1.71
C HIS A 339 1.19 -4.81 -0.37
N PHE A 340 1.09 -3.50 -0.07
CA PHE A 340 1.71 -2.92 1.12
C PHE A 340 1.17 -3.51 2.41
N PHE A 341 -0.14 -3.50 2.59
CA PHE A 341 -0.78 -4.02 3.79
C PHE A 341 -0.45 -5.51 4.06
N PRO A 342 -0.62 -6.43 3.08
CA PRO A 342 -0.26 -7.83 3.31
C PRO A 342 1.22 -8.06 3.60
N VAL A 343 2.10 -7.28 2.97
CA VAL A 343 3.55 -7.38 3.19
C VAL A 343 3.94 -6.88 4.58
N ILE A 344 3.31 -5.80 5.08
CA ILE A 344 3.51 -5.32 6.46
C ILE A 344 3.10 -6.42 7.44
N PHE A 345 1.91 -7.00 7.29
CA PHE A 345 1.45 -8.09 8.16
C PHE A 345 2.40 -9.30 8.13
N ALA A 346 2.88 -9.67 6.94
CA ALA A 346 3.86 -10.75 6.82
C ALA A 346 5.18 -10.42 7.55
N GLY A 347 5.65 -9.16 7.46
CA GLY A 347 6.82 -8.68 8.20
C GLY A 347 6.63 -8.76 9.71
N VAL A 348 5.46 -8.37 10.21
CA VAL A 348 5.10 -8.47 11.64
C VAL A 348 5.09 -9.93 12.08
N CYS A 349 4.42 -10.83 11.34
CA CYS A 349 4.42 -12.26 11.66
C CYS A 349 5.83 -12.86 11.71
N MET A 350 6.68 -12.52 10.73
CA MET A 350 8.08 -12.97 10.71
C MET A 350 8.85 -12.43 11.90
N GLY A 351 8.69 -11.13 12.24
CA GLY A 351 9.38 -10.49 13.35
C GLY A 351 8.97 -11.08 14.70
N TYR A 352 7.67 -11.31 14.93
CA TYR A 352 7.18 -11.99 16.13
C TYR A 352 7.70 -13.43 16.18
N GLY A 353 7.60 -14.19 15.08
CA GLY A 353 8.06 -15.57 15.03
C GLY A 353 9.54 -15.72 15.35
N VAL A 354 10.40 -14.93 14.70
CA VAL A 354 11.87 -14.95 14.95
C VAL A 354 12.19 -14.40 16.35
N GLY A 355 11.52 -13.32 16.78
CA GLY A 355 11.70 -12.75 18.11
C GLY A 355 11.36 -13.74 19.22
N MET A 356 10.23 -14.44 19.11
CA MET A 356 9.79 -15.45 20.09
C MET A 356 10.75 -16.62 20.19
N LEU A 357 11.35 -17.07 19.05
CA LEU A 357 12.33 -18.16 19.06
C LEU A 357 13.61 -17.82 19.85
N ILE A 358 13.96 -16.54 19.94
CA ILE A 358 15.25 -16.10 20.50
C ILE A 358 15.07 -15.47 21.88
N CYS A 359 14.08 -14.60 22.02
CA CYS A 359 13.86 -13.79 23.22
C CYS A 359 12.67 -14.29 24.07
N GLY A 360 11.96 -15.33 23.61
CA GLY A 360 10.73 -15.77 24.25
C GLY A 360 9.59 -14.75 24.06
N ASN A 361 8.57 -14.80 24.92
CA ASN A 361 7.37 -13.99 24.83
C ASN A 361 7.49 -12.63 25.52
N VAL A 362 8.61 -11.93 25.36
CA VAL A 362 8.82 -10.58 25.92
C VAL A 362 8.41 -9.54 24.87
N GLU A 363 7.28 -8.91 25.08
CA GLU A 363 6.63 -8.01 24.13
C GLU A 363 7.56 -6.94 23.54
N SER A 364 8.36 -6.26 24.40
CA SER A 364 9.28 -5.22 23.94
C SER A 364 10.27 -5.73 22.90
N HIS A 365 10.81 -6.94 23.06
CA HIS A 365 11.73 -7.57 22.09
C HIS A 365 10.99 -7.96 20.79
N LEU A 366 9.74 -8.41 20.89
CA LEU A 366 8.93 -8.80 19.75
C LEU A 366 8.54 -7.58 18.90
N VAL A 367 8.18 -6.47 19.52
CA VAL A 367 7.89 -5.21 18.83
C VAL A 367 9.16 -4.68 18.14
N PHE A 368 10.32 -4.74 18.78
CA PHE A 368 11.60 -4.38 18.16
C PHE A 368 11.90 -5.26 16.94
N ALA A 369 11.83 -6.59 17.11
CA ALA A 369 12.06 -7.54 16.03
C ALA A 369 11.12 -7.31 14.85
N SER A 370 9.82 -7.10 15.12
CA SER A 370 8.83 -6.85 14.07
C SER A 370 9.10 -5.55 13.31
N ALA A 371 9.51 -4.48 14.00
CA ALA A 371 9.87 -3.21 13.37
C ALA A 371 11.04 -3.37 12.39
N ILE A 372 12.11 -4.03 12.82
CA ILE A 372 13.32 -4.21 12.00
C ILE A 372 13.08 -5.15 10.81
N VAL A 373 12.39 -6.29 11.05
CA VAL A 373 12.06 -7.25 9.98
C VAL A 373 11.15 -6.60 8.94
N THR A 374 10.07 -5.92 9.38
CA THR A 374 9.13 -5.26 8.47
C THR A 374 9.81 -4.13 7.69
N ALA A 375 10.67 -3.34 8.33
CA ALA A 375 11.43 -2.29 7.67
C ALA A 375 12.40 -2.83 6.60
N ALA A 376 13.13 -3.91 6.89
CA ALA A 376 14.02 -4.54 5.93
C ALA A 376 13.25 -5.19 4.76
N LEU A 377 12.11 -5.82 5.03
CA LEU A 377 11.23 -6.40 4.01
C LEU A 377 10.69 -5.32 3.07
N LEU A 378 10.06 -4.28 3.63
CA LEU A 378 9.50 -3.17 2.84
C LEU A 378 10.60 -2.39 2.11
N GLY A 379 11.74 -2.13 2.76
CA GLY A 379 12.89 -1.50 2.13
C GLY A 379 13.37 -2.27 0.89
N GLY A 380 13.36 -3.60 0.95
CA GLY A 380 13.66 -4.46 -0.20
C GLY A 380 12.61 -4.37 -1.31
N THR A 381 11.34 -4.49 -0.98
CA THR A 381 10.24 -4.52 -1.97
C THR A 381 9.99 -3.16 -2.61
N MET A 382 9.97 -2.08 -1.83
CA MET A 382 9.70 -0.72 -2.31
C MET A 382 10.94 0.00 -2.86
N LYS A 383 12.13 -0.36 -2.40
CA LYS A 383 13.41 0.32 -2.71
C LYS A 383 13.45 1.80 -2.31
N LYS A 384 12.59 2.23 -1.40
CA LYS A 384 12.40 3.61 -0.91
C LYS A 384 12.53 3.67 0.61
N PRO A 385 13.75 3.74 1.15
CA PRO A 385 13.97 3.65 2.59
C PRO A 385 13.35 4.80 3.39
N LEU A 386 13.28 6.01 2.85
CA LEU A 386 12.66 7.15 3.53
C LEU A 386 11.14 6.98 3.62
N ALA A 387 10.49 6.62 2.50
CA ALA A 387 9.04 6.37 2.49
C ALA A 387 8.66 5.25 3.47
N VAL A 388 9.40 4.13 3.46
CA VAL A 388 9.19 3.02 4.41
C VAL A 388 9.34 3.49 5.86
N THR A 389 10.34 4.32 6.15
CA THR A 389 10.55 4.84 7.50
C THR A 389 9.39 5.72 7.95
N MET A 390 8.89 6.59 7.07
CA MET A 390 7.75 7.45 7.36
C MET A 390 6.42 6.69 7.48
N LEU A 391 6.29 5.58 6.75
CA LEU A 391 5.14 4.67 6.88
C LEU A 391 5.13 4.01 8.26
N LEU A 392 6.25 3.42 8.66
CA LEU A 392 6.36 2.67 9.91
C LEU A 392 6.49 3.56 11.16
N PHE A 393 6.87 4.82 10.99
CA PHE A 393 7.07 5.77 12.09
C PHE A 393 5.82 5.97 12.96
N LEU A 394 4.62 5.88 12.38
CA LEU A 394 3.37 6.03 13.14
C LEU A 394 2.86 4.72 13.72
N CYS A 395 3.29 3.60 13.16
CA CYS A 395 2.94 2.27 13.68
C CYS A 395 3.84 1.87 14.85
N TYR A 396 5.11 2.29 14.85
CA TYR A 396 6.11 1.90 15.84
C TYR A 396 6.59 3.07 16.69
N PRO A 397 7.07 2.81 17.92
CA PRO A 397 7.59 3.85 18.81
C PRO A 397 8.70 4.69 18.17
N VAL A 398 8.67 6.00 18.42
CA VAL A 398 9.63 6.99 17.88
C VAL A 398 11.09 6.62 18.13
N LYS A 399 11.40 5.96 19.25
CA LYS A 399 12.74 5.47 19.59
C LYS A 399 13.33 4.53 18.53
N LEU A 400 12.48 3.86 17.73
CA LEU A 400 12.89 2.93 16.69
C LEU A 400 13.16 3.60 15.34
N PHE A 401 12.87 4.89 15.18
CA PHE A 401 12.93 5.61 13.92
C PHE A 401 14.27 5.40 13.16
N VAL A 402 15.39 5.61 13.83
CA VAL A 402 16.73 5.45 13.23
C VAL A 402 16.98 4.00 12.80
N TRP A 403 16.56 3.04 13.61
CA TRP A 403 16.78 1.62 13.35
C TRP A 403 15.87 1.11 12.20
N ILE A 404 14.65 1.61 12.13
CA ILE A 404 13.74 1.38 10.99
C ILE A 404 14.39 1.89 9.70
N PHE A 405 14.95 3.10 9.70
CA PHE A 405 15.64 3.65 8.54
C PHE A 405 16.86 2.80 8.12
N VAL A 406 17.70 2.42 9.07
CA VAL A 406 18.88 1.57 8.81
C VAL A 406 18.44 0.21 8.23
N ALA A 407 17.42 -0.41 8.81
CA ALA A 407 16.88 -1.69 8.33
C ALA A 407 16.26 -1.57 6.92
N ALA A 408 15.49 -0.51 6.67
CA ALA A 408 14.91 -0.26 5.35
C ALA A 408 15.99 -0.01 4.28
N ALA A 409 17.04 0.76 4.61
CA ALA A 409 18.17 1.00 3.72
C ALA A 409 18.97 -0.27 3.44
N ALA A 410 19.18 -1.11 4.46
CA ALA A 410 19.83 -2.41 4.31
C ALA A 410 19.03 -3.36 3.42
N GLY A 411 17.70 -3.43 3.60
CA GLY A 411 16.79 -4.21 2.77
C GLY A 411 16.82 -3.78 1.31
N SER A 412 16.75 -2.47 1.03
CA SER A 412 16.85 -1.91 -0.31
C SER A 412 18.16 -2.29 -1.01
N LYS A 413 19.30 -2.17 -0.31
CA LYS A 413 20.61 -2.58 -0.84
C LYS A 413 20.71 -4.08 -1.08
N CYS A 414 20.18 -4.89 -0.15
CA CYS A 414 20.19 -6.35 -0.27
C CYS A 414 19.54 -6.83 -1.57
N LEU A 415 18.34 -6.33 -1.86
CA LEU A 415 17.61 -6.73 -3.06
C LEU A 415 18.24 -6.18 -4.34
N SER A 416 18.77 -4.95 -4.32
CA SER A 416 19.48 -4.38 -5.47
C SER A 416 20.73 -5.16 -5.85
N LEU A 417 21.47 -5.69 -4.87
CA LEU A 417 22.61 -6.60 -5.10
C LEU A 417 22.17 -7.94 -5.67
N PHE A 418 21.04 -8.45 -5.19
CA PHE A 418 20.48 -9.69 -5.70
C PHE A 418 20.05 -9.56 -7.18
N ASP A 419 19.45 -8.44 -7.56
CA ASP A 419 19.04 -8.15 -8.94
C ASP A 419 20.26 -8.01 -9.87
N LYS A 420 21.34 -7.32 -9.45
CA LYS A 420 22.59 -7.16 -10.22
C LYS A 420 23.24 -8.51 -10.52
N ARG A 421 23.39 -9.38 -9.52
CA ARG A 421 23.96 -10.73 -9.72
C ARG A 421 23.16 -11.57 -10.70
N LYS A 422 21.84 -11.37 -10.76
CA LYS A 422 20.96 -12.10 -11.68
C LYS A 422 21.15 -11.64 -13.13
N VAL A 423 21.42 -10.35 -13.36
CA VAL A 423 21.75 -9.80 -14.69
C VAL A 423 23.12 -10.28 -15.14
N GLU A 424 24.14 -10.24 -14.27
CA GLU A 424 25.49 -10.71 -14.55
C GLU A 424 25.52 -12.21 -14.92
N ASN A 425 24.81 -13.05 -14.15
CA ASN A 425 24.72 -14.48 -14.43
C ASN A 425 23.98 -14.80 -15.74
N LYS A 426 23.06 -13.92 -16.20
CA LYS A 426 22.35 -14.10 -17.45
C LYS A 426 23.24 -13.77 -18.65
N ASN A 427 24.04 -12.71 -18.52
CA ASN A 427 25.01 -12.28 -19.55
C ASN A 427 26.25 -13.21 -19.63
N SER A 428 26.51 -14.03 -18.62
CA SER A 428 27.61 -15.01 -18.63
C SER A 428 27.22 -16.37 -19.21
N VAL A 429 25.95 -16.58 -19.51
CA VAL A 429 25.38 -17.85 -20.07
C VAL A 429 24.94 -17.67 -21.52
N GLU A 430 24.83 -16.44 -22.01
CA GLU A 430 24.74 -16.08 -23.43
C GLU A 430 26.14 -15.87 -24.03
#